data_745fbb3c882256ee11f8236da873a10c
#
_entry.id   745fbb3c882256ee11f8236da873a10c
#
_cell.length_a   1.000
_cell.length_b   1.000
_cell.length_c   1.000
_cell.angle_alpha   90.00
_cell.angle_beta   90.00
_cell.angle_gamma   90.00
#
_symmetry.space_group_name_H-M   'P 1'
#
loop_
_entity.id
_entity.type
_entity.pdbx_description
1 polymer ?
#
loop_
_entity_poly.entity_id
_entity_poly.type
_entity_poly.pdbx_seq_one_letter_code
_entity_poly.pdbx_strand_id
1 'polypeptide(L)'
;AGTTAWFAGSAVMGYEAVTYSILADLLPKGTPIPRTREQLAVLLWSTAGKPEPAAPAVYSDVAEPDTAKAARWAVEAGLLPDMGEGAFTPGKRVTKVQVIRAWNRLKKLGLAK
;
A
#
# COMPACT_ATOMS: atom_id res chain seq x y z
N ALA A 1 13.41 32.45 -13.06
CA ALA A 1 12.95 31.97 -14.18
C ALA A 1 11.61 31.48 -14.01
N GLY A 2 10.83 32.32 -14.29
CA GLY A 2 9.58 31.83 -14.08
C GLY A 2 9.67 31.08 -12.83
N THR A 3 10.41 31.63 -12.04
CA THR A 3 11.00 30.84 -11.02
C THR A 3 9.99 30.44 -10.02
N THR A 4 9.30 31.38 -9.39
CA THR A 4 8.42 31.01 -8.29
C THR A 4 7.22 30.21 -8.77
N ALA A 5 6.49 30.74 -9.75
CA ALA A 5 5.31 30.03 -10.25
C ALA A 5 5.71 28.76 -10.97
N TRP A 6 6.77 28.81 -11.75
CA TRP A 6 7.27 27.65 -12.44
C TRP A 6 7.73 26.59 -11.47
N PHE A 7 8.49 26.99 -10.45
CA PHE A 7 8.94 26.04 -9.44
C PHE A 7 7.83 25.45 -8.61
N ALA A 8 6.77 26.22 -8.34
CA ALA A 8 5.64 25.66 -7.64
C ALA A 8 4.99 24.53 -8.43
N GLY A 9 4.75 24.76 -9.72
CA GLY A 9 4.21 23.74 -10.58
C GLY A 9 5.17 22.58 -10.76
N SER A 10 6.44 22.88 -11.01
CA SER A 10 7.46 21.86 -11.14
C SER A 10 7.67 21.07 -9.86
N ALA A 11 7.60 21.73 -8.70
CA ALA A 11 7.78 21.02 -7.43
C ALA A 11 6.70 19.98 -7.22
N VAL A 12 5.44 20.29 -7.56
CA VAL A 12 4.35 19.32 -7.46
C VAL A 12 4.57 18.17 -8.44
N MET A 13 4.88 18.49 -9.69
CA MET A 13 5.15 17.46 -10.69
C MET A 13 6.42 16.68 -10.37
N GLY A 14 7.44 17.37 -9.87
CA GLY A 14 8.69 16.73 -9.45
C GLY A 14 8.49 15.76 -8.31
N TYR A 15 7.65 16.12 -7.35
CA TYR A 15 7.32 15.24 -6.25
C TYR A 15 6.66 13.95 -6.75
N GLU A 16 5.67 14.06 -7.64
CA GLU A 16 5.01 12.89 -8.21
C GLU A 16 5.99 12.02 -9.02
N ALA A 17 6.86 12.64 -9.80
CA ALA A 17 7.85 11.90 -10.58
C ALA A 17 8.84 11.18 -9.67
N VAL A 18 9.30 11.84 -8.61
CA VAL A 18 10.24 11.23 -7.66
C VAL A 18 9.60 10.07 -6.92
N THR A 19 8.36 10.24 -6.43
CA THR A 19 7.69 9.14 -5.74
C THR A 19 7.40 7.99 -6.68
N TYR A 20 7.06 8.26 -7.93
CA TYR A 20 6.88 7.20 -8.92
C TYR A 20 8.19 6.43 -9.15
N SER A 21 9.32 7.14 -9.30
CA SER A 21 10.62 6.51 -9.50
C SER A 21 11.02 5.64 -8.32
N ILE A 22 10.79 6.12 -7.10
CA ILE A 22 11.06 5.34 -5.89
C ILE A 22 10.25 4.07 -5.88
N LEU A 23 8.96 4.15 -6.20
CA LEU A 23 8.10 2.96 -6.25
C LEU A 23 8.52 2.01 -7.36
N ALA A 24 8.89 2.52 -8.54
CA ALA A 24 9.32 1.69 -9.64
C ALA A 24 10.58 0.89 -9.28
N ASP A 25 11.48 1.49 -8.50
CA ASP A 25 12.69 0.80 -8.04
C ASP A 25 12.43 -0.12 -6.87
N LEU A 26 11.50 0.25 -6.00
CA LEU A 26 11.22 -0.45 -4.75
C LEU A 26 10.42 -1.72 -4.98
N LEU A 27 9.40 -1.66 -5.83
CA LEU A 27 8.52 -2.79 -6.09
C LEU A 27 9.15 -3.76 -7.09
N PRO A 28 8.78 -5.05 -7.03
CA PRO A 28 9.29 -6.01 -8.01
C PRO A 28 8.95 -5.57 -9.44
N LYS A 29 9.87 -5.82 -10.35
CA LYS A 29 9.71 -5.41 -11.74
C LYS A 29 8.43 -6.00 -12.33
N GLY A 30 7.65 -5.17 -13.01
CA GLY A 30 6.40 -5.58 -13.60
C GLY A 30 5.19 -5.51 -12.66
N THR A 31 5.42 -5.12 -11.41
CA THR A 31 4.33 -4.99 -10.43
C THR A 31 3.59 -3.67 -10.64
N PRO A 32 2.26 -3.71 -10.82
CA PRO A 32 1.49 -2.46 -10.88
C PRO A 32 1.54 -1.75 -9.52
N ILE A 33 1.58 -0.42 -9.56
CA ILE A 33 1.55 0.36 -8.32
C ILE A 33 0.14 0.30 -7.75
N PRO A 34 -0.03 -0.18 -6.50
CA PRO A 34 -1.37 -0.24 -5.91
C PRO A 34 -1.94 1.17 -5.69
N ARG A 35 -3.22 1.31 -5.95
CA ARG A 35 -3.92 2.59 -5.81
C ARG A 35 -4.96 2.60 -4.70
N THR A 36 -5.39 1.43 -4.26
CA THR A 36 -6.40 1.28 -3.22
C THR A 36 -5.86 0.43 -2.08
N ARG A 37 -6.53 0.50 -0.93
CA ARG A 37 -6.15 -0.30 0.22
C ARG A 37 -6.20 -1.79 -0.10
N GLU A 38 -7.21 -2.22 -0.85
CA GLU A 38 -7.34 -3.61 -1.28
C GLU A 38 -6.14 -4.06 -2.10
N GLN A 39 -5.77 -3.29 -3.11
CA GLN A 39 -4.64 -3.61 -3.97
C GLN A 39 -3.33 -3.65 -3.18
N LEU A 40 -3.14 -2.70 -2.28
CA LEU A 40 -1.93 -2.65 -1.45
C LEU A 40 -1.88 -3.84 -0.50
N ALA A 41 -2.97 -4.17 0.15
CA ALA A 41 -3.03 -5.31 1.07
C ALA A 41 -2.70 -6.62 0.35
N VAL A 42 -3.27 -6.84 -0.82
CA VAL A 42 -3.02 -8.07 -1.60
C VAL A 42 -1.57 -8.13 -2.06
N LEU A 43 -1.00 -7.01 -2.48
CA LEU A 43 0.40 -6.95 -2.89
C LEU A 43 1.33 -7.32 -1.74
N LEU A 44 1.14 -6.70 -0.59
CA LEU A 44 1.96 -6.96 0.60
C LEU A 44 1.83 -8.41 1.06
N TRP A 45 0.60 -8.89 1.12
CA TRP A 45 0.29 -10.25 1.55
C TRP A 45 0.90 -11.30 0.62
N SER A 46 0.76 -11.10 -0.70
CA SER A 46 1.32 -12.01 -1.70
C SER A 46 2.84 -12.02 -1.64
N THR A 47 3.46 -10.85 -1.45
CA THR A 47 4.92 -10.74 -1.33
C THR A 47 5.42 -11.47 -0.10
N ALA A 48 4.66 -11.44 0.99
CA ALA A 48 5.02 -12.11 2.23
C ALA A 48 4.79 -13.62 2.20
N GLY A 49 4.24 -14.17 1.11
CA GLY A 49 3.98 -15.59 0.98
C GLY A 49 2.58 -16.00 1.42
N LYS A 50 1.65 -15.07 1.42
CA LYS A 50 0.25 -15.29 1.77
C LYS A 50 0.06 -15.88 3.18
N PRO A 51 0.62 -15.22 4.22
CA PRO A 51 0.49 -15.73 5.58
C PRO A 51 -0.96 -15.67 6.07
N GLU A 52 -1.34 -16.63 6.92
CA GLU A 52 -2.66 -16.60 7.54
C GLU A 52 -2.72 -15.53 8.62
N PRO A 53 -3.78 -14.71 8.66
CA PRO A 53 -3.94 -13.76 9.75
C PRO A 53 -4.24 -14.47 11.07
N ALA A 54 -3.85 -13.85 12.18
CA ALA A 54 -4.07 -14.42 13.51
C ALA A 54 -5.55 -14.36 13.90
N ALA A 55 -6.25 -13.28 13.52
CA ALA A 55 -7.66 -13.10 13.81
C ALA A 55 -8.51 -13.49 12.61
N PRO A 56 -9.81 -13.80 12.82
CA PRO A 56 -10.69 -14.10 11.68
C PRO A 56 -10.74 -12.95 10.69
N ALA A 57 -10.63 -13.28 9.39
CA ALA A 57 -10.63 -12.30 8.32
C ALA A 57 -12.07 -11.96 7.91
N VAL A 58 -12.77 -11.22 8.77
CA VAL A 58 -14.16 -10.85 8.55
C VAL A 58 -14.29 -9.34 8.47
N TYR A 59 -14.64 -8.86 7.28
CA TYR A 59 -14.93 -7.45 7.04
C TYR A 59 -16.27 -7.33 6.34
N SER A 60 -17.07 -6.37 6.77
CA SER A 60 -18.41 -6.18 6.22
C SER A 60 -18.39 -5.73 4.76
N ASP A 61 -17.29 -5.10 4.34
CA ASP A 61 -17.15 -4.51 3.01
C ASP A 61 -16.15 -5.26 2.10
N VAL A 62 -15.71 -6.45 2.50
CA VAL A 62 -14.82 -7.29 1.69
C VAL A 62 -15.45 -8.67 1.55
N ALA A 63 -15.90 -8.99 0.35
CA ALA A 63 -16.57 -10.26 0.09
C ALA A 63 -15.60 -11.37 -0.30
N GLU A 64 -14.50 -11.03 -0.99
CA GLU A 64 -13.54 -12.02 -1.47
C GLU A 64 -12.71 -12.57 -0.32
N PRO A 65 -12.71 -13.89 -0.08
CA PRO A 65 -11.99 -14.47 1.08
C PRO A 65 -10.49 -14.17 1.09
N ASP A 66 -9.82 -14.25 -0.04
CA ASP A 66 -8.39 -13.99 -0.11
C ASP A 66 -8.07 -12.52 0.15
N THR A 67 -8.89 -11.63 -0.38
CA THR A 67 -8.75 -10.19 -0.11
C THR A 67 -8.97 -9.89 1.37
N ALA A 68 -9.93 -10.55 1.99
CA ALA A 68 -10.20 -10.39 3.41
C ALA A 68 -9.02 -10.86 4.26
N LYS A 69 -8.40 -11.98 3.91
CA LYS A 69 -7.20 -12.46 4.59
C LYS A 69 -6.04 -11.49 4.44
N ALA A 70 -5.81 -10.99 3.23
CA ALA A 70 -4.77 -10.02 2.96
C ALA A 70 -4.99 -8.76 3.78
N ALA A 71 -6.23 -8.27 3.81
CA ALA A 71 -6.60 -7.08 4.56
C ALA A 71 -6.37 -7.25 6.06
N ARG A 72 -6.85 -8.33 6.62
CA ARG A 72 -6.69 -8.59 8.06
C ARG A 72 -5.21 -8.72 8.42
N TRP A 73 -4.47 -9.48 7.63
CA TRP A 73 -3.05 -9.66 7.87
C TRP A 73 -2.28 -8.33 7.80
N ALA A 74 -2.58 -7.50 6.81
CA ALA A 74 -1.91 -6.21 6.65
C ALA A 74 -2.15 -5.28 7.84
N VAL A 75 -3.37 -5.29 8.39
CA VAL A 75 -3.70 -4.50 9.57
C VAL A 75 -2.96 -5.06 10.79
N GLU A 76 -2.98 -6.38 10.98
CA GLU A 76 -2.30 -7.03 12.11
C GLU A 76 -0.79 -6.78 12.08
N ALA A 77 -0.19 -6.77 10.90
CA ALA A 77 1.24 -6.54 10.74
C ALA A 77 1.63 -5.07 10.88
N GLY A 78 0.66 -4.17 11.02
CA GLY A 78 0.92 -2.75 11.15
C GLY A 78 1.26 -2.07 9.84
N LEU A 79 0.95 -2.71 8.71
CA LEU A 79 1.24 -2.17 7.38
C LEU A 79 0.17 -1.17 6.92
N LEU A 80 -1.06 -1.38 7.34
CA LEU A 80 -2.19 -0.51 7.04
C LEU A 80 -2.94 -0.17 8.33
N PRO A 81 -3.50 1.05 8.44
CA PRO A 81 -4.26 1.41 9.63
C PRO A 81 -5.59 0.64 9.69
N ASP A 82 -6.02 0.32 10.91
CA ASP A 82 -7.34 -0.24 11.15
C ASP A 82 -8.38 0.88 11.03
N MET A 83 -9.38 0.65 10.19
CA MET A 83 -10.45 1.65 9.99
C MET A 83 -11.59 1.50 11.00
N GLY A 84 -11.56 0.45 11.83
CA GLY A 84 -12.56 0.23 12.88
C GLY A 84 -13.87 -0.37 12.38
N GLU A 85 -14.72 -0.75 13.31
CA GLU A 85 -16.12 -1.17 13.06
C GLU A 85 -16.28 -2.33 12.07
N GLY A 86 -15.26 -3.19 11.95
CA GLY A 86 -15.33 -4.34 11.05
C GLY A 86 -15.27 -3.97 9.57
N ALA A 87 -14.86 -2.75 9.24
CA ALA A 87 -14.71 -2.28 7.87
C ALA A 87 -13.25 -2.17 7.48
N PHE A 88 -12.93 -2.48 6.23
CA PHE A 88 -11.58 -2.33 5.70
C PHE A 88 -11.44 -1.13 4.77
N THR A 89 -12.52 -0.68 4.17
CA THR A 89 -12.57 0.34 3.13
C THR A 89 -11.66 -0.02 1.95
N PRO A 90 -11.93 -1.14 1.25
CA PRO A 90 -11.03 -1.67 0.23
C PRO A 90 -10.83 -0.72 -0.95
N GLY A 91 -11.84 0.05 -1.29
CA GLY A 91 -11.77 1.00 -2.41
C GLY A 91 -11.15 2.35 -2.08
N LYS A 92 -10.78 2.59 -0.82
CA LYS A 92 -10.17 3.86 -0.44
C LYS A 92 -8.80 3.98 -1.08
N ARG A 93 -8.52 5.12 -1.68
CA ARG A 93 -7.24 5.35 -2.34
C ARG A 93 -6.11 5.48 -1.34
N VAL A 94 -4.95 4.93 -1.71
CA VAL A 94 -3.71 5.12 -0.97
C VAL A 94 -2.79 6.01 -1.80
N THR A 95 -1.97 6.81 -1.12
CA THR A 95 -0.99 7.65 -1.78
C THR A 95 0.27 6.83 -2.07
N LYS A 96 1.09 7.31 -3.02
CA LYS A 96 2.37 6.67 -3.31
C LYS A 96 3.27 6.64 -2.07
N VAL A 97 3.21 7.69 -1.25
CA VAL A 97 3.98 7.74 0.00
C VAL A 97 3.52 6.65 0.96
N GLN A 98 2.22 6.42 1.06
CA GLN A 98 1.68 5.34 1.90
C GLN A 98 2.16 3.98 1.42
N VAL A 99 2.20 3.77 0.11
CA VAL A 99 2.72 2.52 -0.48
C VAL A 99 4.20 2.34 -0.13
N ILE A 100 4.99 3.40 -0.27
CA ILE A 100 6.43 3.36 0.07
C ILE A 100 6.62 3.00 1.55
N ARG A 101 5.88 3.63 2.44
CA ARG A 101 5.97 3.38 3.88
C ARG A 101 5.60 1.94 4.22
N ALA A 102 4.52 1.44 3.64
CA ALA A 102 4.07 0.08 3.86
C ALA A 102 5.10 -0.92 3.35
N TRP A 103 5.65 -0.69 2.17
CA TRP A 103 6.66 -1.56 1.59
C TRP A 103 7.94 -1.59 2.43
N ASN A 104 8.41 -0.42 2.87
CA ASN A 104 9.58 -0.34 3.74
C ASN A 104 9.35 -1.04 5.07
N ARG A 105 8.14 -0.96 5.61
CA ARG A 105 7.77 -1.70 6.82
C ARG A 105 7.84 -3.20 6.57
N LEU A 106 7.33 -3.64 5.44
CA LEU A 106 7.38 -5.05 5.04
C LEU A 106 8.83 -5.54 4.96
N LYS A 107 9.72 -4.72 4.40
CA LYS A 107 11.15 -5.03 4.33
C LYS A 107 11.78 -5.14 5.73
N LYS A 108 11.40 -4.25 6.63
CA LYS A 108 11.86 -4.31 8.03
C LYS A 108 11.43 -5.58 8.72
N LEU A 109 10.27 -6.10 8.37
CA LEU A 109 9.78 -7.35 8.92
C LEU A 109 10.47 -8.58 8.30
N GLY A 110 11.34 -8.37 7.32
CA GLY A 110 12.04 -9.45 6.63
C GLY A 110 11.19 -10.19 5.61
N LEU A 111 10.05 -9.64 5.23
CA LEU A 111 9.08 -10.29 4.35
C LEU A 111 9.19 -9.85 2.89
N ALA A 112 9.98 -8.82 2.61
CA ALA A 112 10.30 -8.36 1.25
C ALA A 112 11.79 -8.07 1.15
N LYS A 113 12.31 -8.22 -0.05
CA LYS A 113 13.74 -7.96 -0.31
C LYS A 113 14.03 -6.50 -0.59
#